data_4b858891b717a11df3b8e7bd44e3952e
#
_entry.id   4b858891b717a11df3b8e7bd44e3952e
#
_cell.length_a   1.000
_cell.length_b   1.000
_cell.length_c   1.000
_cell.angle_alpha   90.00
_cell.angle_beta   90.00
_cell.angle_gamma   90.00
#
_symmetry.space_group_name_H-M   'P 1'
#
loop_
_entity.id
_entity.type
_entity.pdbx_description
1 polymer ?
#
loop_
_entity_poly.entity_id
_entity_poly.type
_entity_poly.pdbx_seq_one_letter_code
_entity_poly.pdbx_strand_id
1 'polypeptide(L)'
;MYKRQIQKKGTQAFSRIVQEFGEQIVGNNGELDRMKLGSCVFADEKKLQRLNDIVHPEVLEWVRKDILKKKEECCSYYIVEAALLPEVGKELCDELWYIYTDEAVRRERLKSSRHYTDEKITRMIASQPVEEVFRKACTVVIDNSGDFEATKRQIGDRLNK
;
A
#
# COMPACT_ATOMS: atom_id res chain seq x y z
N MET A 1 -6.38 1.27 1.51
CA MET A 1 -7.82 1.15 1.88
C MET A 1 -8.36 -0.25 1.68
N TYR A 2 -8.01 -0.97 0.62
CA TYR A 2 -8.48 -2.33 0.26
C TYR A 2 -8.20 -3.39 1.33
N LYS A 3 -7.00 -3.42 1.94
CA LYS A 3 -6.69 -4.34 3.04
C LYS A 3 -7.73 -4.34 4.17
N ARG A 4 -8.42 -3.23 4.40
CA ARG A 4 -9.45 -3.13 5.43
C ARG A 4 -10.76 -3.79 5.02
N GLN A 5 -11.09 -3.75 3.74
CA GLN A 5 -12.35 -4.31 3.22
C GLN A 5 -12.29 -5.83 3.18
N ILE A 6 -11.17 -6.40 2.73
CA ILE A 6 -10.98 -7.85 2.66
C ILE A 6 -10.83 -8.51 4.05
N GLN A 7 -10.52 -7.75 5.09
CA GLN A 7 -10.37 -8.24 6.46
C GLN A 7 -11.64 -8.09 7.32
N LYS A 8 -12.77 -7.70 6.73
CA LYS A 8 -14.05 -7.62 7.44
C LYS A 8 -14.59 -9.02 7.75
N LYS A 9 -15.35 -9.11 8.83
CA LYS A 9 -16.07 -10.32 9.20
C LYS A 9 -16.91 -10.84 8.01
N GLY A 10 -16.84 -12.14 7.77
CA GLY A 10 -17.52 -12.81 6.67
C GLY A 10 -16.72 -12.91 5.38
N THR A 11 -15.52 -12.33 5.30
CA THR A 11 -14.62 -12.52 4.16
C THR A 11 -13.73 -13.76 4.32
N GLN A 12 -13.24 -14.30 3.21
CA GLN A 12 -12.31 -15.43 3.22
C GLN A 12 -11.01 -15.09 3.95
N ALA A 13 -10.46 -13.88 3.73
CA ALA A 13 -9.27 -13.42 4.43
C ALA A 13 -9.48 -13.34 5.95
N PHE A 14 -10.64 -12.84 6.42
CA PHE A 14 -10.97 -12.82 7.84
C PHE A 14 -10.91 -14.24 8.43
N SER A 15 -11.60 -15.20 7.80
CA SER A 15 -11.66 -16.58 8.30
C SER A 15 -10.28 -17.23 8.35
N ARG A 16 -9.45 -17.03 7.30
CA ARG A 16 -8.06 -17.56 7.26
C ARG A 16 -7.15 -16.90 8.30
N ILE A 17 -7.30 -15.59 8.53
CA ILE A 17 -6.52 -14.88 9.56
C ILE A 17 -6.89 -15.39 10.95
N VAL A 18 -8.18 -15.56 11.24
CA VAL A 18 -8.62 -16.10 12.53
C VAL A 18 -8.16 -17.54 12.71
N GLN A 19 -8.21 -18.37 11.68
CA GLN A 19 -7.71 -19.73 11.71
C GLN A 19 -6.20 -19.80 12.00
N GLU A 20 -5.40 -18.91 11.41
CA GLU A 20 -3.94 -18.89 11.57
C GLU A 20 -3.50 -18.30 12.92
N PHE A 21 -4.15 -17.23 13.38
CA PHE A 21 -3.71 -16.46 14.55
C PHE A 21 -4.58 -16.67 15.80
N GLY A 22 -5.70 -17.41 15.67
CA GLY A 22 -6.61 -17.71 16.77
C GLY A 22 -7.63 -16.59 17.04
N GLU A 23 -8.67 -16.91 17.82
CA GLU A 23 -9.77 -15.98 18.11
C GLU A 23 -9.37 -14.81 19.01
N GLN A 24 -8.24 -14.87 19.70
CA GLN A 24 -7.73 -13.79 20.55
C GLN A 24 -7.49 -12.47 19.78
N ILE A 25 -7.35 -12.53 18.45
CA ILE A 25 -7.20 -11.35 17.60
C ILE A 25 -8.54 -10.74 17.18
N VAL A 26 -9.66 -11.35 17.58
CA VAL A 26 -10.99 -10.82 17.32
C VAL A 26 -11.42 -9.93 18.49
N GLY A 27 -11.97 -8.77 18.16
CA GLY A 27 -12.52 -7.83 19.14
C GLY A 27 -13.94 -8.19 19.56
N ASN A 28 -14.44 -7.52 20.60
CA ASN A 28 -15.79 -7.73 21.14
C ASN A 28 -16.91 -7.44 20.12
N ASN A 29 -16.62 -6.69 19.07
CA ASN A 29 -17.54 -6.40 17.95
C ASN A 29 -17.52 -7.49 16.86
N GLY A 30 -16.73 -8.56 17.05
CA GLY A 30 -16.58 -9.64 16.09
C GLY A 30 -15.72 -9.32 14.87
N GLU A 31 -15.07 -8.16 14.82
CA GLU A 31 -14.12 -7.76 13.77
C GLU A 31 -12.68 -8.01 14.25
N LEU A 32 -11.70 -8.00 13.32
CA LEU A 32 -10.28 -8.09 13.70
C LEU A 32 -9.86 -6.88 14.55
N ASP A 33 -9.36 -7.15 15.74
CA ASP A 33 -8.66 -6.17 16.57
C ASP A 33 -7.24 -5.98 16.04
N ARG A 34 -7.00 -4.85 15.42
CA ARG A 34 -5.72 -4.56 14.77
C ARG A 34 -4.56 -4.38 15.72
N MET A 35 -4.83 -3.92 16.94
CA MET A 35 -3.78 -3.80 17.95
C MET A 35 -3.33 -5.18 18.39
N LYS A 36 -4.28 -6.08 18.67
CA LYS A 36 -3.98 -7.47 19.03
C LYS A 36 -3.28 -8.22 17.90
N LEU A 37 -3.81 -8.13 16.66
CA LEU A 37 -3.17 -8.73 15.49
C LEU A 37 -1.77 -8.14 15.26
N GLY A 38 -1.63 -6.81 15.32
CA GLY A 38 -0.34 -6.12 15.20
C GLY A 38 0.67 -6.60 16.24
N SER A 39 0.29 -6.66 17.52
CA SER A 39 1.14 -7.18 18.59
C SER A 39 1.56 -8.63 18.35
N CYS A 40 0.67 -9.44 17.76
CA CYS A 40 0.96 -10.83 17.46
C CYS A 40 1.99 -10.99 16.33
N VAL A 41 1.94 -10.13 15.29
CA VAL A 41 2.73 -10.34 14.06
C VAL A 41 3.98 -9.46 13.97
N PHE A 42 4.01 -8.27 14.58
CA PHE A 42 5.17 -7.37 14.44
C PHE A 42 6.38 -7.78 15.29
N ALA A 43 6.18 -8.66 16.28
CA ALA A 43 7.26 -9.22 17.06
C ALA A 43 7.88 -10.49 16.45
N ASP A 44 7.30 -11.02 15.36
CA ASP A 44 7.69 -12.28 14.74
C ASP A 44 7.58 -12.18 13.22
N GLU A 45 8.73 -12.15 12.56
CA GLU A 45 8.85 -11.99 11.12
C GLU A 45 8.14 -13.11 10.33
N LYS A 46 8.14 -14.34 10.84
CA LYS A 46 7.45 -15.48 10.24
C LYS A 46 5.93 -15.32 10.31
N LYS A 47 5.41 -14.80 11.41
CA LYS A 47 3.98 -14.51 11.56
C LYS A 47 3.56 -13.35 10.64
N LEU A 48 4.39 -12.32 10.52
CA LEU A 48 4.15 -11.22 9.59
C LEU A 48 4.10 -11.74 8.14
N GLN A 49 5.03 -12.62 7.76
CA GLN A 49 5.03 -13.25 6.44
C GLN A 49 3.75 -14.05 6.21
N ARG A 50 3.34 -14.90 7.16
CA ARG A 50 2.08 -15.67 7.04
C ARG A 50 0.84 -14.77 6.89
N LEU A 51 0.78 -13.65 7.62
CA LEU A 51 -0.29 -12.68 7.43
C LEU A 51 -0.27 -12.10 6.01
N ASN A 52 0.91 -11.77 5.49
CA ASN A 52 1.07 -11.27 4.13
C ASN A 52 0.65 -12.32 3.09
N ASP A 53 1.01 -13.57 3.26
CA ASP A 53 0.65 -14.69 2.37
C ASP A 53 -0.88 -14.91 2.31
N ILE A 54 -1.60 -14.59 3.37
CA ILE A 54 -3.07 -14.62 3.40
C ILE A 54 -3.65 -13.37 2.74
N VAL A 55 -3.11 -12.20 3.06
CA VAL A 55 -3.73 -10.90 2.71
C VAL A 55 -3.43 -10.48 1.28
N HIS A 56 -2.21 -10.71 0.78
CA HIS A 56 -1.80 -10.20 -0.53
C HIS A 56 -2.62 -10.79 -1.69
N PRO A 57 -2.82 -12.13 -1.78
CA PRO A 57 -3.62 -12.71 -2.84
C PRO A 57 -5.07 -12.18 -2.86
N GLU A 58 -5.66 -12.04 -1.69
CA GLU A 58 -7.04 -11.55 -1.54
C GLU A 58 -7.18 -10.08 -1.97
N VAL A 59 -6.17 -9.25 -1.65
CA VAL A 59 -6.13 -7.86 -2.13
C VAL A 59 -6.01 -7.81 -3.63
N LEU A 60 -5.13 -8.60 -4.23
CA LEU A 60 -4.93 -8.63 -5.68
C LEU A 60 -6.20 -9.08 -6.41
N GLU A 61 -6.84 -10.12 -5.91
CA GLU A 61 -8.09 -10.60 -6.48
C GLU A 61 -9.23 -9.58 -6.37
N TRP A 62 -9.32 -8.91 -5.22
CA TRP A 62 -10.28 -7.83 -5.03
C TRP A 62 -10.04 -6.68 -6.02
N VAL A 63 -8.78 -6.25 -6.19
CA VAL A 63 -8.40 -5.17 -7.13
C VAL A 63 -8.70 -5.58 -8.56
N ARG A 64 -8.39 -6.83 -8.98
CA ARG A 64 -8.72 -7.33 -10.32
C ARG A 64 -10.23 -7.25 -10.60
N LYS A 65 -11.06 -7.67 -9.66
CA LYS A 65 -12.52 -7.59 -9.78
C LYS A 65 -13.02 -6.15 -9.88
N ASP A 66 -12.45 -5.25 -9.08
CA ASP A 66 -12.84 -3.84 -9.11
C ASP A 66 -12.40 -3.16 -10.41
N ILE A 67 -11.22 -3.50 -10.97
CA ILE A 67 -10.77 -3.03 -12.29
C ILE A 67 -11.76 -3.47 -13.37
N LEU A 68 -12.17 -4.74 -13.39
CA LEU A 68 -13.15 -5.24 -14.38
C LEU A 68 -14.45 -4.47 -14.30
N LYS A 69 -14.99 -4.29 -13.10
CA LYS A 69 -16.18 -3.49 -12.88
C LYS A 69 -16.03 -2.05 -13.38
N LYS A 70 -14.89 -1.40 -13.12
CA LYS A 70 -14.62 -0.03 -13.58
C LYS A 70 -14.45 0.06 -15.10
N LYS A 71 -13.94 -0.98 -15.74
CA LYS A 71 -13.93 -1.08 -17.21
C LYS A 71 -15.35 -1.12 -17.78
N GLU A 72 -16.27 -1.90 -17.18
CA GLU A 72 -17.67 -1.93 -17.57
C GLU A 72 -18.38 -0.58 -17.38
N GLU A 73 -17.96 0.19 -16.36
CA GLU A 73 -18.44 1.56 -16.12
C GLU A 73 -17.79 2.60 -17.03
N CYS A 74 -16.97 2.21 -18.03
CA CYS A 74 -16.25 3.07 -18.97
C CYS A 74 -15.33 4.10 -18.29
N CYS A 75 -14.75 3.78 -17.13
CA CYS A 75 -13.77 4.64 -16.47
C CYS A 75 -12.49 4.72 -17.30
N SER A 76 -12.04 5.94 -17.63
CA SER A 76 -10.81 6.16 -18.40
C SER A 76 -9.55 5.79 -17.64
N TYR A 77 -9.54 5.95 -16.31
CA TYR A 77 -8.39 5.67 -15.46
C TYR A 77 -8.81 4.96 -14.19
N TYR A 78 -7.99 4.00 -13.76
CA TYR A 78 -8.09 3.33 -12.48
C TYR A 78 -6.74 3.38 -11.78
N ILE A 79 -6.67 4.07 -10.65
CA ILE A 79 -5.43 4.31 -9.94
C ILE A 79 -5.35 3.41 -8.71
N VAL A 80 -4.28 2.63 -8.61
CA VAL A 80 -3.95 1.81 -7.44
C VAL A 80 -2.72 2.41 -6.75
N GLU A 81 -2.86 2.77 -5.48
CA GLU A 81 -1.74 3.21 -4.65
C GLU A 81 -1.40 2.14 -3.62
N ALA A 82 -0.18 1.60 -3.67
CA ALA A 82 0.32 0.65 -2.69
C ALA A 82 1.85 0.61 -2.64
N ALA A 83 2.40 0.36 -1.45
CA ALA A 83 3.85 0.28 -1.24
C ALA A 83 4.50 -0.95 -1.91
N LEU A 84 3.74 -2.02 -2.16
CA LEU A 84 4.22 -3.30 -2.73
C LEU A 84 3.99 -3.41 -4.24
N LEU A 85 3.53 -2.36 -4.92
CA LEU A 85 3.32 -2.37 -6.37
C LEU A 85 4.57 -2.73 -7.19
N PRO A 86 5.81 -2.37 -6.79
CA PRO A 86 7.00 -2.81 -7.54
C PRO A 86 7.11 -4.32 -7.74
N GLU A 87 6.58 -5.11 -6.81
CA GLU A 87 6.66 -6.59 -6.85
C GLU A 87 5.53 -7.22 -7.68
N VAL A 88 4.32 -6.69 -7.59
CA VAL A 88 3.12 -7.31 -8.15
C VAL A 88 2.40 -6.47 -9.21
N GLY A 89 2.78 -5.22 -9.36
CA GLY A 89 2.03 -4.26 -10.18
C GLY A 89 2.16 -4.48 -11.69
N LYS A 90 3.24 -5.12 -12.16
CA LYS A 90 3.46 -5.40 -13.60
C LYS A 90 2.38 -6.32 -14.20
N GLU A 91 1.78 -7.17 -13.38
CA GLU A 91 0.68 -8.04 -13.79
C GLU A 91 -0.70 -7.39 -13.65
N LEU A 92 -0.77 -6.27 -12.95
CA LEU A 92 -2.02 -5.63 -12.55
C LEU A 92 -2.28 -4.30 -13.27
N CYS A 93 -1.23 -3.58 -13.60
CA CYS A 93 -1.28 -2.20 -14.09
C CYS A 93 -0.62 -2.08 -15.46
N ASP A 94 -1.21 -1.28 -16.34
CA ASP A 94 -0.63 -0.95 -17.65
C ASP A 94 0.64 -0.10 -17.49
N GLU A 95 0.68 0.76 -16.47
CA GLU A 95 1.85 1.56 -16.11
C GLU A 95 2.10 1.53 -14.60
N LEU A 96 3.36 1.53 -14.20
CA LEU A 96 3.80 1.72 -12.82
C LEU A 96 4.48 3.08 -12.70
N TRP A 97 3.97 3.90 -11.79
CA TRP A 97 4.48 5.23 -11.53
C TRP A 97 5.17 5.29 -10.17
N TYR A 98 6.39 5.78 -10.15
CA TYR A 98 7.12 6.10 -8.93
C TYR A 98 6.95 7.60 -8.63
N ILE A 99 6.26 7.91 -7.55
CA ILE A 99 6.15 9.29 -7.07
C ILE A 99 7.34 9.53 -6.15
N TYR A 100 8.39 10.08 -6.75
CA TYR A 100 9.64 10.40 -6.06
C TYR A 100 9.47 11.66 -5.21
N THR A 101 10.10 11.69 -4.06
CA THR A 101 10.28 12.89 -3.25
C THR A 101 11.66 12.82 -2.60
N ASP A 102 12.43 13.89 -2.73
CA ASP A 102 13.73 14.04 -2.06
C ASP A 102 13.59 13.72 -0.56
N GLU A 103 14.60 13.04 0.01
CA GLU A 103 14.54 12.60 1.40
C GLU A 103 14.42 13.76 2.39
N ALA A 104 15.13 14.86 2.16
CA ALA A 104 15.05 16.03 3.04
C ALA A 104 13.64 16.63 3.03
N VAL A 105 13.03 16.76 1.85
CA VAL A 105 11.65 17.24 1.68
C VAL A 105 10.64 16.27 2.32
N ARG A 106 10.82 14.97 2.15
CA ARG A 106 9.97 13.95 2.75
C ARG A 106 10.04 13.99 4.29
N ARG A 107 11.24 14.15 4.85
CA ARG A 107 11.44 14.33 6.31
C ARG A 107 10.73 15.56 6.83
N GLU A 108 10.88 16.69 6.16
CA GLU A 108 10.22 17.94 6.54
C GLU A 108 8.70 17.80 6.50
N ARG A 109 8.14 17.24 5.43
CA ARG A 109 6.69 17.00 5.32
C ARG A 109 6.16 16.07 6.41
N LEU A 110 6.90 15.03 6.81
CA LEU A 110 6.48 14.12 7.88
C LEU A 110 6.55 14.79 9.26
N LYS A 111 7.54 15.66 9.50
CA LYS A 111 7.62 16.46 10.73
C LYS A 111 6.45 17.44 10.83
N SER A 112 6.23 18.23 9.79
CA SER A 112 5.20 19.29 9.81
C SER A 112 3.78 18.74 9.84
N SER A 113 3.46 17.70 9.03
CA SER A 113 2.10 17.20 8.86
C SER A 113 1.70 16.09 9.84
N ARG A 114 2.67 15.32 10.35
CA ARG A 114 2.45 14.15 11.21
C ARG A 114 3.07 14.26 12.59
N HIS A 115 3.88 15.29 12.82
CA HIS A 115 4.64 15.50 14.05
C HIS A 115 5.52 14.28 14.43
N TYR A 116 6.08 13.60 13.42
CA TYR A 116 6.96 12.45 13.66
C TYR A 116 8.36 12.92 14.06
N THR A 117 8.98 12.17 14.98
CA THR A 117 10.38 12.41 15.38
C THR A 117 11.34 11.91 14.30
N ASP A 118 12.57 12.42 14.32
CA ASP A 118 13.62 12.01 13.36
C ASP A 118 13.91 10.52 13.43
N GLU A 119 13.95 9.95 14.64
CA GLU A 119 14.19 8.51 14.83
C GLU A 119 13.08 7.66 14.20
N LYS A 120 11.81 8.10 14.35
CA LYS A 120 10.67 7.42 13.74
C LYS A 120 10.73 7.49 12.22
N ILE A 121 11.04 8.67 11.68
CA ILE A 121 11.18 8.87 10.23
C ILE A 121 12.31 8.01 9.66
N THR A 122 13.47 8.01 10.32
CA THR A 122 14.63 7.20 9.91
C THR A 122 14.29 5.71 9.87
N ARG A 123 13.61 5.18 10.89
CA ARG A 123 13.15 3.79 10.90
C ARG A 123 12.15 3.48 9.78
N MET A 124 11.24 4.41 9.50
CA MET A 124 10.27 4.24 8.43
C MET A 124 10.94 4.22 7.05
N ILE A 125 11.92 5.09 6.82
CA ILE A 125 12.68 5.12 5.56
C ILE A 125 13.50 3.84 5.41
N ALA A 126 14.20 3.42 6.46
CA ALA A 126 15.01 2.20 6.45
C ALA A 126 14.20 0.91 6.24
N SER A 127 12.91 0.92 6.57
CA SER A 127 12.01 -0.23 6.35
C SER A 127 11.44 -0.32 4.93
N GLN A 128 11.71 0.66 4.07
CA GLN A 128 11.26 0.67 2.67
C GLN A 128 12.37 0.13 1.75
N PRO A 129 12.00 -0.44 0.59
CA PRO A 129 12.97 -0.76 -0.45
C PRO A 129 13.77 0.49 -0.86
N VAL A 130 15.01 0.29 -1.26
CA VAL A 130 15.85 1.38 -1.76
C VAL A 130 15.28 1.97 -3.06
N GLU A 131 15.57 3.23 -3.33
CA GLU A 131 15.05 3.97 -4.47
C GLU A 131 15.27 3.26 -5.81
N GLU A 132 16.41 2.59 -5.98
CA GLU A 132 16.72 1.83 -7.20
C GLU A 132 15.70 0.75 -7.54
N VAL A 133 15.11 0.09 -6.53
CA VAL A 133 14.06 -0.92 -6.72
C VAL A 133 12.85 -0.30 -7.39
N PHE A 134 12.41 0.88 -6.92
CA PHE A 134 11.28 1.60 -7.51
C PHE A 134 11.60 2.09 -8.92
N ARG A 135 12.78 2.68 -9.13
CA ARG A 135 13.19 3.16 -10.47
C ARG A 135 13.30 2.05 -11.50
N LYS A 136 13.76 0.85 -11.12
CA LYS A 136 13.81 -0.32 -12.02
C LYS A 136 12.44 -0.93 -12.31
N ALA A 137 11.52 -0.87 -11.34
CA ALA A 137 10.19 -1.46 -11.49
C ALA A 137 9.23 -0.54 -12.25
N CYS A 138 9.36 0.77 -12.10
CA CYS A 138 8.43 1.76 -12.62
C CYS A 138 8.88 2.32 -13.98
N THR A 139 7.91 2.52 -14.87
CA THR A 139 8.12 3.09 -16.21
C THR A 139 8.06 4.61 -16.22
N VAL A 140 7.44 5.20 -15.21
CA VAL A 140 7.27 6.64 -15.05
C VAL A 140 7.78 7.07 -13.69
N VAL A 141 8.51 8.19 -13.65
CA VAL A 141 8.92 8.84 -12.40
C VAL A 141 8.33 10.24 -12.40
N ILE A 142 7.58 10.57 -11.36
CA ILE A 142 7.04 11.90 -11.09
C ILE A 142 7.79 12.49 -9.92
N ASP A 143 8.44 13.62 -10.11
CA ASP A 143 9.11 14.33 -9.03
C ASP A 143 8.12 15.20 -8.25
N ASN A 144 7.90 14.83 -7.00
CA ASN A 144 7.05 15.53 -6.05
C ASN A 144 7.87 16.27 -4.97
N SER A 145 9.13 16.59 -5.25
CA SER A 145 9.99 17.34 -4.30
C SER A 145 9.69 18.84 -4.28
N GLY A 146 9.21 19.37 -5.40
CA GLY A 146 8.91 20.79 -5.58
C GLY A 146 7.49 21.19 -5.13
N ASP A 147 6.97 22.21 -5.77
CA ASP A 147 5.60 22.68 -5.57
C ASP A 147 4.55 21.72 -6.19
N PHE A 148 3.31 21.84 -5.71
CA PHE A 148 2.22 20.98 -6.17
C PHE A 148 1.88 21.18 -7.65
N GLU A 149 1.99 22.40 -8.19
CA GLU A 149 1.68 22.68 -9.57
C GLU A 149 2.72 22.06 -10.54
N ALA A 150 3.98 21.97 -10.12
CA ALA A 150 5.00 21.25 -10.89
C ALA A 150 4.69 19.76 -10.97
N THR A 151 4.30 19.15 -9.84
CA THR A 151 3.87 17.73 -9.81
C THR A 151 2.63 17.50 -10.67
N LYS A 152 1.64 18.38 -10.58
CA LYS A 152 0.40 18.31 -11.35
C LYS A 152 0.65 18.41 -12.86
N ARG A 153 1.55 19.31 -13.31
CA ARG A 153 1.94 19.39 -14.72
C ARG A 153 2.55 18.08 -15.22
N GLN A 154 3.50 17.48 -14.49
CA GLN A 154 4.09 16.20 -14.88
C GLN A 154 3.04 15.10 -15.06
N ILE A 155 2.07 15.03 -14.15
CA ILE A 155 0.95 14.07 -14.22
C ILE A 155 0.09 14.36 -15.45
N GLY A 156 -0.29 15.64 -15.66
CA GLY A 156 -1.11 16.05 -16.81
C GLY A 156 -0.45 15.74 -18.15
N ASP A 157 0.84 16.05 -18.29
CA ASP A 157 1.62 15.78 -19.51
C ASP A 157 1.69 14.28 -19.82
N ARG A 158 1.61 13.43 -18.81
CA ARG A 158 1.60 11.98 -18.99
C ARG A 158 0.24 11.41 -19.36
N LEU A 159 -0.82 11.91 -18.74
CA LEU A 159 -2.19 11.45 -18.98
C LEU A 159 -2.79 11.94 -20.31
N ASN A 160 -2.24 13.01 -20.86
CA ASN A 160 -2.70 13.59 -22.13
C ASN A 160 -1.93 13.07 -23.36
N LYS A 161 -1.04 12.09 -23.19
CA LYS A 161 -0.36 11.38 -24.28
C LYS A 161 -1.17 10.19 -24.73
#